data_48f95de9f582385c0b1cc9c4fd26b044
#
_entry.id   48f95de9f582385c0b1cc9c4fd26b044
#
_cell.length_a   1.000
_cell.length_b   1.000
_cell.length_c   1.000
_cell.angle_alpha   90.00
_cell.angle_beta   90.00
_cell.angle_gamma   90.00
#
_symmetry.space_group_name_H-M   'P 1'
#
loop_
_entity.id
_entity.type
_entity.pdbx_description
1 polymer ?
#
loop_
_entity_poly.entity_id
_entity_poly.type
_entity_poly.pdbx_seq_one_letter_code
_entity_poly.pdbx_strand_id
1 'polypeptide(L)'
;MFSQRNNPYCDLLLNLFCKYIHLLGILQTFKYICNILLNLSDMKRILGLDLGSTSIGWAVIEEHSKEVVDNKSQSSKDMILGLGSRIIPLSPDESTQFSRGQALTKNADRTAKRTQRKGFDRYQLRRALLLEKLSSLSMYDGSVLKCTKLELWKLRAKAVYEQVSLIELGRVLCHINQKRGYRTAKSDFGDKKTGAYVSQVVERYRELTERNITIGQFMYDNLKRDEAFRCKDRVYPRIAYVEEFDRIMACQQRFYPDVLTNDVVSHIRDYIIFHQRPL
;
A
#
# COMPACT_ATOMS: atom_id res chain seq x y z
N MET A 1 -24.85 -27.12 46.52
CA MET A 1 -25.58 -26.03 45.81
C MET A 1 -24.70 -24.81 45.88
N PHE A 2 -23.77 -24.60 44.92
CA PHE A 2 -22.87 -23.48 44.91
C PHE A 2 -23.36 -22.48 43.86
N SER A 3 -23.78 -21.30 44.32
CA SER A 3 -24.18 -20.16 43.47
C SER A 3 -22.92 -19.45 42.99
N GLN A 4 -22.60 -19.62 41.71
CA GLN A 4 -21.64 -18.78 41.02
C GLN A 4 -22.26 -17.37 40.83
N ARG A 5 -21.77 -16.38 41.56
CA ARG A 5 -22.03 -14.98 41.21
C ARG A 5 -21.05 -14.57 40.11
N ASN A 6 -21.50 -14.65 38.89
CA ASN A 6 -20.81 -14.03 37.74
C ASN A 6 -20.77 -12.51 37.92
N ASN A 7 -19.61 -11.94 38.08
CA ASN A 7 -19.43 -10.50 38.13
C ASN A 7 -19.27 -9.98 36.68
N PRO A 8 -20.28 -9.31 36.11
CA PRO A 8 -20.30 -8.91 34.70
C PRO A 8 -19.18 -7.93 34.33
N TYR A 9 -18.56 -7.27 35.30
CA TYR A 9 -17.44 -6.35 35.05
C TYR A 9 -16.11 -7.09 34.80
N CYS A 10 -15.93 -8.30 35.31
CA CYS A 10 -14.75 -9.12 35.02
C CYS A 10 -14.75 -9.62 33.56
N ASP A 11 -15.91 -10.03 33.05
CA ASP A 11 -16.03 -10.51 31.66
C ASP A 11 -15.88 -9.39 30.64
N LEU A 12 -16.32 -8.16 30.95
CA LEU A 12 -16.18 -7.00 30.09
C LEU A 12 -14.72 -6.54 29.99
N LEU A 13 -14.00 -6.51 31.11
CA LEU A 13 -12.57 -6.21 31.15
C LEU A 13 -11.74 -7.30 30.47
N LEU A 14 -12.06 -8.57 30.66
CA LEU A 14 -11.40 -9.70 29.98
C LEU A 14 -11.61 -9.63 28.47
N ASN A 15 -12.80 -9.30 27.98
CA ASN A 15 -13.08 -9.21 26.53
C ASN A 15 -12.44 -7.98 25.88
N LEU A 16 -12.39 -6.84 26.55
CA LEU A 16 -11.69 -5.64 26.05
C LEU A 16 -10.17 -5.84 26.02
N PHE A 17 -9.61 -6.44 27.06
CA PHE A 17 -8.17 -6.73 27.12
C PHE A 17 -7.76 -7.88 26.17
N CYS A 18 -8.54 -8.94 25.99
CA CYS A 18 -8.23 -10.02 25.04
C CYS A 18 -8.13 -9.52 23.59
N LYS A 19 -8.97 -8.60 23.16
CA LYS A 19 -8.90 -8.03 21.80
C LYS A 19 -7.61 -7.24 21.52
N TYR A 20 -7.07 -6.55 22.52
CA TYR A 20 -5.82 -5.79 22.41
C TYR A 20 -4.56 -6.62 22.67
N ILE A 21 -4.66 -7.65 23.50
CA ILE A 21 -3.52 -8.47 23.97
C ILE A 21 -3.11 -9.55 22.97
N HIS A 22 -4.01 -10.02 22.11
CA HIS A 22 -3.67 -10.94 21.02
C HIS A 22 -2.60 -10.39 20.07
N LEU A 23 -2.39 -9.07 20.07
CA LEU A 23 -1.39 -8.39 19.25
C LEU A 23 0.03 -8.38 19.85
N LEU A 24 0.22 -8.65 21.15
CA LEU A 24 1.48 -8.38 21.85
C LEU A 24 2.11 -9.57 22.60
N GLY A 25 1.56 -10.76 22.52
CA GLY A 25 2.15 -11.94 23.18
C GLY A 25 2.16 -11.90 24.72
N ILE A 26 1.26 -11.12 25.36
CA ILE A 26 1.18 -10.87 26.80
C ILE A 26 0.33 -11.96 27.53
N LEU A 27 -0.18 -12.96 26.81
CA LEU A 27 -1.12 -13.97 27.31
C LEU A 27 -0.66 -14.72 28.56
N GLN A 28 0.64 -14.99 28.73
CA GLN A 28 1.13 -15.74 29.88
C GLN A 28 1.15 -14.91 31.16
N THR A 29 1.58 -13.65 31.09
CA THR A 29 1.62 -12.73 32.24
C THR A 29 0.20 -12.39 32.70
N PHE A 30 -0.73 -12.25 31.77
CA PHE A 30 -2.12 -11.95 32.08
C PHE A 30 -2.85 -13.13 32.71
N LYS A 31 -2.62 -14.37 32.25
CA LYS A 31 -3.13 -15.57 32.91
C LYS A 31 -2.66 -15.70 34.38
N TYR A 32 -1.41 -15.35 34.63
CA TYR A 32 -0.86 -15.34 35.98
C TYR A 32 -1.57 -14.31 36.88
N ILE A 33 -1.72 -13.08 36.40
CA ILE A 33 -2.44 -12.01 37.10
C ILE A 33 -3.92 -12.41 37.36
N CYS A 34 -4.61 -12.96 36.35
CA CYS A 34 -5.99 -13.42 36.48
C CYS A 34 -6.12 -14.54 37.52
N ASN A 35 -5.20 -15.50 37.55
CA ASN A 35 -5.24 -16.58 38.55
C ASN A 35 -5.05 -16.04 39.97
N ILE A 36 -4.22 -15.03 40.18
CA ILE A 36 -4.07 -14.41 41.52
C ILE A 36 -5.32 -13.63 41.91
N LEU A 37 -5.98 -12.94 40.96
CA LEU A 37 -7.21 -12.18 41.25
C LEU A 37 -8.45 -13.03 41.43
N LEU A 38 -8.49 -14.22 40.81
CA LEU A 38 -9.68 -15.12 40.85
C LEU A 38 -9.68 -16.11 41.98
N ASN A 39 -8.59 -16.27 42.75
CA ASN A 39 -8.60 -17.08 43.94
C ASN A 39 -9.49 -16.42 45.00
N LEU A 40 -10.65 -17.02 45.24
CA LEU A 40 -11.73 -16.57 46.12
C LEU A 40 -11.29 -16.55 47.60
N SER A 41 -10.83 -15.41 48.07
CA SER A 41 -10.80 -15.05 49.47
C SER A 41 -11.62 -13.76 49.66
N ASP A 42 -12.28 -13.60 50.81
CA ASP A 42 -13.10 -12.43 51.17
C ASP A 42 -12.25 -11.14 51.33
N MET A 43 -10.97 -11.20 50.96
CA MET A 43 -10.00 -10.11 51.04
C MET A 43 -10.04 -9.26 49.80
N LYS A 44 -9.94 -7.94 49.98
CA LYS A 44 -9.89 -6.98 48.87
C LYS A 44 -8.51 -7.00 48.19
N ARG A 45 -8.49 -7.25 46.87
CA ARG A 45 -7.26 -7.25 46.07
C ARG A 45 -7.22 -6.06 45.12
N ILE A 46 -6.07 -5.40 45.08
CA ILE A 46 -5.83 -4.19 44.28
C ILE A 46 -4.75 -4.52 43.28
N LEU A 47 -5.07 -4.34 41.99
CA LEU A 47 -4.08 -4.41 40.88
C LEU A 47 -3.62 -2.98 40.53
N GLY A 48 -2.35 -2.70 40.77
CA GLY A 48 -1.68 -1.48 40.28
C GLY A 48 -0.97 -1.74 38.96
N LEU A 49 -1.15 -0.84 37.98
CA LEU A 49 -0.46 -0.88 36.69
C LEU A 49 0.31 0.42 36.48
N ASP A 50 1.57 0.28 36.11
CA ASP A 50 2.43 1.39 35.65
C ASP A 50 2.69 1.19 34.16
N LEU A 51 2.17 2.08 33.33
CA LEU A 51 2.22 2.01 31.86
C LEU A 51 3.23 3.03 31.34
N GLY A 52 4.46 2.58 31.09
CA GLY A 52 5.48 3.34 30.39
C GLY A 52 5.42 3.14 28.87
N SER A 53 6.15 3.95 28.13
CA SER A 53 6.25 3.86 26.67
C SER A 53 6.90 2.57 26.18
N THR A 54 7.81 2.00 26.98
CA THR A 54 8.60 0.79 26.64
C THR A 54 8.50 -0.31 27.70
N SER A 55 7.71 -0.09 28.77
CA SER A 55 7.58 -1.05 29.85
C SER A 55 6.17 -1.03 30.44
N ILE A 56 5.75 -2.17 30.98
CA ILE A 56 4.53 -2.32 31.76
C ILE A 56 4.95 -2.89 33.11
N GLY A 57 4.80 -2.11 34.19
CA GLY A 57 4.94 -2.56 35.55
C GLY A 57 3.58 -2.98 36.11
N TRP A 58 3.54 -3.97 36.98
CA TRP A 58 2.31 -4.39 37.67
C TRP A 58 2.60 -4.89 39.08
N ALA A 59 1.67 -4.65 39.99
CA ALA A 59 1.67 -5.21 41.34
C ALA A 59 0.26 -5.59 41.76
N VAL A 60 0.13 -6.68 42.45
CA VAL A 60 -1.12 -7.11 43.10
C VAL A 60 -0.92 -7.11 44.61
N ILE A 61 -1.75 -6.35 45.31
CA ILE A 61 -1.72 -6.19 46.77
C ILE A 61 -3.03 -6.73 47.33
N GLU A 62 -2.93 -7.45 48.45
CA GLU A 62 -4.06 -7.87 49.27
C GLU A 62 -4.17 -6.93 50.45
N GLU A 63 -5.32 -6.24 50.54
CA GLU A 63 -5.62 -5.31 51.65
C GLU A 63 -6.37 -6.07 52.73
N HIS A 64 -5.81 -6.06 53.95
CA HIS A 64 -6.47 -6.64 55.11
C HIS A 64 -7.35 -5.59 55.77
N SER A 65 -8.64 -5.87 55.94
CA SER A 65 -9.56 -5.02 56.67
C SER A 65 -9.11 -4.93 58.12
N LYS A 66 -9.02 -3.72 58.65
CA LYS A 66 -8.81 -3.51 60.09
C LYS A 66 -10.11 -3.83 60.79
N GLU A 67 -10.27 -5.06 61.31
CA GLU A 67 -11.34 -5.35 62.28
C GLU A 67 -10.95 -4.73 63.62
N VAL A 68 -11.76 -3.79 64.10
CA VAL A 68 -11.65 -3.20 65.42
C VAL A 68 -12.38 -4.16 66.38
N VAL A 69 -11.66 -5.14 66.87
CA VAL A 69 -12.14 -5.96 68.00
C VAL A 69 -11.35 -5.58 69.25
N ASP A 70 -12.08 -5.03 70.20
CA ASP A 70 -11.65 -4.76 71.58
C ASP A 70 -10.19 -4.33 71.81
N ASN A 71 -9.97 -2.98 71.81
CA ASN A 71 -8.83 -2.24 72.43
C ASN A 71 -7.40 -2.82 72.29
N LYS A 72 -7.15 -3.80 71.38
CA LYS A 72 -5.82 -4.20 70.92
C LYS A 72 -5.84 -4.27 69.43
N SER A 73 -5.29 -3.21 68.76
CA SER A 73 -5.08 -3.21 67.33
C SER A 73 -4.06 -4.27 66.92
N GLN A 74 -4.50 -5.45 66.52
CA GLN A 74 -3.69 -6.38 65.78
C GLN A 74 -3.71 -5.90 64.30
N SER A 75 -2.66 -5.20 63.92
CA SER A 75 -2.47 -4.71 62.53
C SER A 75 -2.16 -5.92 61.65
N SER A 76 -3.16 -6.45 60.98
CA SER A 76 -2.91 -7.33 59.84
C SER A 76 -2.20 -6.46 58.76
N LYS A 77 -1.03 -6.90 58.34
CA LYS A 77 -0.21 -6.15 57.39
C LYS A 77 -0.71 -6.49 55.97
N ASP A 78 -0.90 -5.42 55.15
CA ASP A 78 -1.11 -5.57 53.72
C ASP A 78 0.01 -6.39 53.09
N MET A 79 -0.31 -7.28 52.14
CA MET A 79 0.66 -8.20 51.56
C MET A 79 0.71 -8.02 50.04
N ILE A 80 1.92 -7.95 49.51
CA ILE A 80 2.15 -7.98 48.06
C ILE A 80 2.05 -9.43 47.59
N LEU A 81 1.03 -9.76 46.80
CA LEU A 81 0.81 -11.11 46.25
C LEU A 81 1.71 -11.39 45.03
N GLY A 82 2.03 -10.37 44.30
CA GLY A 82 2.92 -10.48 43.14
C GLY A 82 3.25 -9.13 42.56
N LEU A 83 4.39 -9.05 41.96
CA LEU A 83 4.84 -7.87 41.21
C LEU A 83 5.69 -8.30 40.04
N GLY A 84 5.75 -7.46 39.03
CA GLY A 84 6.59 -7.74 37.86
C GLY A 84 6.63 -6.59 36.89
N SER A 85 7.52 -6.71 35.92
CA SER A 85 7.59 -5.77 34.82
C SER A 85 7.83 -6.52 33.50
N ARG A 86 7.33 -5.94 32.42
CA ARG A 86 7.62 -6.39 31.06
C ARG A 86 8.18 -5.24 30.27
N ILE A 87 9.37 -5.44 29.72
CA ILE A 87 10.01 -4.49 28.82
C ILE A 87 9.66 -4.86 27.37
N ILE A 88 9.22 -3.88 26.59
CA ILE A 88 8.96 -3.99 25.17
C ILE A 88 10.15 -3.37 24.45
N PRO A 89 11.03 -4.17 23.83
CA PRO A 89 12.18 -3.61 23.13
C PRO A 89 11.71 -2.86 21.89
N LEU A 90 11.82 -1.54 21.90
CA LEU A 90 11.61 -0.68 20.76
C LEU A 90 12.97 -0.17 20.28
N SER A 91 13.17 -0.10 18.96
CA SER A 91 14.31 0.61 18.40
C SER A 91 14.18 2.11 18.68
N PRO A 92 15.26 2.91 18.62
CA PRO A 92 15.21 4.35 18.85
C PRO A 92 14.19 5.07 17.95
N ASP A 93 14.09 4.65 16.68
CA ASP A 93 13.13 5.18 15.70
C ASP A 93 11.67 4.84 16.06
N GLU A 94 11.42 3.59 16.46
CA GLU A 94 10.10 3.15 16.92
C GLU A 94 9.68 3.88 18.21
N SER A 95 10.62 4.08 19.15
CA SER A 95 10.39 4.84 20.38
C SER A 95 10.01 6.29 20.09
N THR A 96 10.69 6.92 19.12
CA THR A 96 10.40 8.28 18.68
C THR A 96 9.03 8.38 18.00
N GLN A 97 8.68 7.43 17.17
CA GLN A 97 7.36 7.37 16.51
C GLN A 97 6.25 7.17 17.53
N PHE A 98 6.46 6.26 18.48
CA PHE A 98 5.51 6.01 19.57
C PHE A 98 5.27 7.27 20.42
N SER A 99 6.34 7.99 20.79
CA SER A 99 6.25 9.24 21.56
C SER A 99 5.48 10.34 20.81
N ARG A 100 5.45 10.28 19.47
CA ARG A 100 4.67 11.20 18.60
C ARG A 100 3.24 10.73 18.37
N GLY A 101 2.79 9.65 19.01
CA GLY A 101 1.46 9.05 18.80
C GLY A 101 1.27 8.39 17.43
N GLN A 102 2.35 8.07 16.72
CA GLN A 102 2.29 7.41 15.43
C GLN A 102 2.15 5.89 15.61
N ALA A 103 1.30 5.26 14.79
CA ALA A 103 1.09 3.83 14.84
C ALA A 103 2.36 3.07 14.42
N LEU A 104 2.87 2.22 15.30
CA LEU A 104 3.99 1.32 15.02
C LEU A 104 3.48 0.07 14.28
N THR A 105 3.70 0.03 12.98
CA THR A 105 3.36 -1.14 12.16
C THR A 105 4.62 -1.93 11.82
N LYS A 106 5.01 -2.90 12.63
CA LYS A 106 6.17 -3.78 12.38
C LYS A 106 6.15 -4.46 11.00
N ASN A 107 4.97 -4.58 10.40
CA ASN A 107 4.78 -5.20 9.08
C ASN A 107 4.71 -4.20 7.92
N ALA A 108 4.82 -2.88 8.14
CA ALA A 108 4.71 -1.88 7.08
C ALA A 108 5.75 -2.09 5.99
N ASP A 109 7.03 -2.23 6.35
CA ASP A 109 8.13 -2.45 5.40
C ASP A 109 7.97 -3.77 4.65
N ARG A 110 7.60 -4.83 5.36
CA ARG A 110 7.34 -6.14 4.75
C ARG A 110 6.20 -6.07 3.74
N THR A 111 5.13 -5.36 4.07
CA THR A 111 3.99 -5.13 3.19
C THR A 111 4.37 -4.29 1.98
N ALA A 112 5.15 -3.21 2.18
CA ALA A 112 5.67 -2.38 1.11
C ALA A 112 6.54 -3.18 0.13
N LYS A 113 7.50 -3.98 0.63
CA LYS A 113 8.34 -4.87 -0.18
C LYS A 113 7.53 -5.94 -0.94
N ARG A 114 6.53 -6.52 -0.29
CA ARG A 114 5.61 -7.48 -0.94
C ARG A 114 4.83 -6.82 -2.08
N THR A 115 4.30 -5.61 -1.86
CA THR A 115 3.55 -4.85 -2.86
C THR A 115 4.44 -4.46 -4.04
N GLN A 116 5.68 -4.02 -3.77
CA GLN A 116 6.67 -3.71 -4.80
C GLN A 116 6.97 -4.93 -5.67
N ARG A 117 7.27 -6.10 -5.06
CA ARG A 117 7.51 -7.36 -5.79
C ARG A 117 6.33 -7.74 -6.66
N LYS A 118 5.10 -7.74 -6.12
CA LYS A 118 3.89 -7.99 -6.91
C LYS A 118 3.71 -7.01 -8.08
N GLY A 119 4.16 -5.76 -7.93
CA GLY A 119 4.19 -4.77 -9.01
C GLY A 119 5.13 -5.17 -10.14
N PHE A 120 6.35 -5.63 -9.81
CA PHE A 120 7.32 -6.12 -10.78
C PHE A 120 6.84 -7.39 -11.50
N ASP A 121 6.32 -8.36 -10.76
CA ASP A 121 5.78 -9.60 -11.34
C ASP A 121 4.67 -9.33 -12.36
N ARG A 122 3.75 -8.41 -12.01
CA ARG A 122 2.67 -7.98 -12.93
C ARG A 122 3.20 -7.25 -14.16
N TYR A 123 4.27 -6.47 -14.03
CA TYR A 123 4.91 -5.82 -15.16
C TYR A 123 5.55 -6.86 -16.09
N GLN A 124 6.31 -7.80 -15.55
CA GLN A 124 6.95 -8.85 -16.34
C GLN A 124 5.93 -9.72 -17.07
N LEU A 125 4.85 -10.11 -16.40
CA LEU A 125 3.78 -10.88 -17.00
C LEU A 125 3.15 -10.13 -18.19
N ARG A 126 2.80 -8.86 -18.02
CA ARG A 126 2.23 -8.07 -19.14
C ARG A 126 3.21 -7.93 -20.29
N ARG A 127 4.51 -7.74 -19.97
CA ARG A 127 5.53 -7.65 -20.99
C ARG A 127 5.66 -8.95 -21.79
N ALA A 128 5.66 -10.09 -21.12
CA ALA A 128 5.72 -11.40 -21.76
C ALA A 128 4.52 -11.63 -22.69
N LEU A 129 3.30 -11.40 -22.18
CA LEU A 129 2.08 -11.52 -22.98
C LEU A 129 2.07 -10.57 -24.18
N LEU A 130 2.57 -9.34 -24.02
CA LEU A 130 2.67 -8.39 -25.13
C LEU A 130 3.67 -8.89 -26.18
N LEU A 131 4.86 -9.31 -25.81
CA LEU A 131 5.89 -9.78 -26.73
C LEU A 131 5.43 -11.03 -27.48
N GLU A 132 4.77 -11.96 -26.81
CA GLU A 132 4.15 -13.15 -27.42
C GLU A 132 3.13 -12.74 -28.50
N LYS A 133 2.21 -11.82 -28.15
CA LYS A 133 1.22 -11.32 -29.11
C LYS A 133 1.86 -10.57 -30.27
N LEU A 134 2.87 -9.73 -30.01
CA LEU A 134 3.58 -9.00 -31.08
C LEU A 134 4.36 -9.96 -31.99
N SER A 135 4.93 -11.04 -31.46
CA SER A 135 5.60 -12.07 -32.26
C SER A 135 4.63 -12.76 -33.22
N SER A 136 3.43 -13.09 -32.75
CA SER A 136 2.38 -13.70 -33.62
C SER A 136 1.89 -12.78 -34.74
N LEU A 137 2.16 -11.46 -34.64
CA LEU A 137 1.77 -10.45 -35.62
C LEU A 137 2.94 -9.94 -36.45
N SER A 138 4.12 -10.57 -36.39
CA SER A 138 5.36 -10.14 -37.03
C SER A 138 5.79 -8.70 -36.65
N MET A 139 5.40 -8.25 -35.45
CA MET A 139 5.74 -6.97 -34.86
C MET A 139 6.92 -7.04 -33.87
N TYR A 140 7.51 -8.21 -33.74
CA TYR A 140 8.64 -8.51 -32.86
C TYR A 140 9.46 -9.67 -33.44
N ASP A 141 10.76 -9.45 -33.62
CA ASP A 141 11.71 -10.37 -34.28
C ASP A 141 12.66 -11.11 -33.31
N GLY A 142 12.27 -11.19 -32.03
CA GLY A 142 13.12 -11.77 -30.97
C GLY A 142 13.92 -10.73 -30.20
N SER A 143 14.08 -9.52 -30.71
CA SER A 143 14.69 -8.41 -30.00
C SER A 143 13.82 -7.13 -30.05
N VAL A 144 13.82 -6.37 -28.96
CA VAL A 144 13.14 -5.07 -28.96
C VAL A 144 14.01 -4.06 -29.69
N LEU A 145 13.48 -3.40 -30.74
CA LEU A 145 14.18 -2.39 -31.52
C LEU A 145 14.87 -1.37 -30.61
N LYS A 146 16.18 -1.23 -30.73
CA LYS A 146 16.98 -0.27 -29.96
C LYS A 146 16.80 1.13 -30.57
N CYS A 147 16.35 2.06 -29.74
CA CYS A 147 16.17 3.47 -30.13
C CYS A 147 16.73 4.35 -29.04
N THR A 148 17.30 5.48 -29.41
CA THR A 148 17.64 6.56 -28.48
C THR A 148 16.36 7.13 -27.86
N LYS A 149 16.50 7.94 -26.82
CA LYS A 149 15.36 8.60 -26.16
C LYS A 149 14.58 9.47 -27.17
N LEU A 150 15.28 10.26 -27.96
CA LEU A 150 14.69 11.17 -28.94
C LEU A 150 13.98 10.40 -30.06
N GLU A 151 14.65 9.40 -30.63
CA GLU A 151 14.09 8.55 -31.69
C GLU A 151 12.80 7.83 -31.23
N LEU A 152 12.80 7.31 -30.05
CA LEU A 152 11.62 6.63 -29.51
C LEU A 152 10.40 7.55 -29.36
N TRP A 153 10.62 8.78 -28.87
CA TRP A 153 9.54 9.76 -28.78
C TRP A 153 9.12 10.31 -30.14
N LYS A 154 10.08 10.51 -31.08
CA LYS A 154 9.79 10.84 -32.48
C LYS A 154 8.92 9.77 -33.13
N LEU A 155 9.27 8.50 -32.98
CA LEU A 155 8.54 7.38 -33.54
C LEU A 155 7.12 7.32 -33.00
N ARG A 156 6.97 7.53 -31.69
CA ARG A 156 5.67 7.53 -31.01
C ARG A 156 4.79 8.71 -31.44
N ALA A 157 5.37 9.88 -31.67
CA ALA A 157 4.68 11.04 -32.21
C ALA A 157 4.25 10.79 -33.67
N LYS A 158 5.15 10.23 -34.49
CA LYS A 158 4.92 9.92 -35.92
C LYS A 158 3.77 8.90 -36.10
N ALA A 159 3.72 7.87 -35.27
CA ALA A 159 2.73 6.78 -35.38
C ALA A 159 1.27 7.24 -35.27
N VAL A 160 1.01 8.47 -34.80
CA VAL A 160 -0.35 9.04 -34.68
C VAL A 160 -0.90 9.49 -36.04
N TYR A 161 -0.03 9.86 -37.01
CA TYR A 161 -0.46 10.49 -38.25
C TYR A 161 0.20 9.91 -39.50
N GLU A 162 1.31 9.17 -39.39
CA GLU A 162 2.03 8.55 -40.52
C GLU A 162 2.17 7.04 -40.30
N GLN A 163 2.32 6.31 -41.41
CA GLN A 163 2.68 4.91 -41.38
C GLN A 163 4.06 4.70 -40.72
N VAL A 164 4.12 3.70 -39.87
CA VAL A 164 5.37 3.17 -39.29
C VAL A 164 5.45 1.68 -39.62
N SER A 165 6.65 1.10 -39.65
CA SER A 165 6.80 -0.33 -39.88
C SER A 165 6.19 -1.13 -38.71
N LEU A 166 5.84 -2.38 -38.94
CA LEU A 166 5.26 -3.26 -37.88
C LEU A 166 6.21 -3.42 -36.70
N ILE A 167 7.52 -3.54 -36.94
CA ILE A 167 8.55 -3.62 -35.90
C ILE A 167 8.63 -2.31 -35.09
N GLU A 168 8.58 -1.17 -35.76
CA GLU A 168 8.54 0.14 -35.08
C GLU A 168 7.26 0.31 -34.24
N LEU A 169 6.10 -0.12 -34.77
CA LEU A 169 4.86 -0.09 -34.03
C LEU A 169 4.94 -1.01 -32.79
N GLY A 170 5.52 -2.21 -32.94
CA GLY A 170 5.82 -3.10 -31.81
C GLY A 170 6.67 -2.41 -30.72
N ARG A 171 7.67 -1.62 -31.14
CA ARG A 171 8.50 -0.82 -30.20
C ARG A 171 7.70 0.24 -29.47
N VAL A 172 6.81 0.94 -30.16
CA VAL A 172 5.88 1.93 -29.57
C VAL A 172 4.98 1.28 -28.54
N LEU A 173 4.36 0.15 -28.86
CA LEU A 173 3.48 -0.60 -27.94
C LEU A 173 4.22 -1.10 -26.70
N CYS A 174 5.45 -1.58 -26.86
CA CYS A 174 6.32 -1.92 -25.71
C CYS A 174 6.57 -0.70 -24.80
N HIS A 175 6.76 0.49 -25.36
CA HIS A 175 6.96 1.70 -24.58
C HIS A 175 5.68 2.16 -23.85
N ILE A 176 4.52 2.06 -24.49
CA ILE A 176 3.24 2.35 -23.85
C ILE A 176 2.98 1.35 -22.71
N ASN A 177 3.24 0.06 -22.92
CA ASN A 177 3.10 -0.96 -21.86
C ASN A 177 4.01 -0.70 -20.65
N GLN A 178 5.21 -0.16 -20.87
CA GLN A 178 6.13 0.23 -19.80
C GLN A 178 5.61 1.44 -19.01
N LYS A 179 5.04 2.44 -19.70
CA LYS A 179 4.55 3.70 -19.12
C LYS A 179 3.09 3.90 -19.46
N ARG A 180 2.21 3.23 -18.72
CA ARG A 180 0.77 3.22 -18.99
C ARG A 180 -0.06 4.20 -18.15
N GLY A 181 0.59 5.16 -17.52
CA GLY A 181 -0.04 6.24 -16.79
C GLY A 181 -0.45 5.95 -15.35
N TYR A 182 -0.67 7.03 -14.61
CA TYR A 182 -1.12 7.03 -13.22
C TYR A 182 -2.62 6.72 -13.15
N ARG A 183 -3.01 5.86 -12.21
CA ARG A 183 -4.42 5.59 -11.91
C ARG A 183 -4.82 6.40 -10.69
N THR A 184 -5.70 7.35 -10.86
CA THR A 184 -6.28 8.14 -9.79
C THR A 184 -7.26 7.30 -8.98
N ALA A 185 -7.11 7.26 -7.66
CA ALA A 185 -8.08 6.67 -6.75
C ALA A 185 -8.81 7.78 -5.99
N LYS A 186 -10.06 7.54 -5.55
CA LYS A 186 -10.83 8.52 -4.76
C LYS A 186 -10.12 8.91 -3.46
N SER A 187 -9.41 7.96 -2.83
CA SER A 187 -8.61 8.19 -1.64
C SER A 187 -7.46 9.18 -1.82
N ASP A 188 -6.97 9.35 -3.05
CA ASP A 188 -5.84 10.22 -3.35
C ASP A 188 -6.14 11.71 -3.14
N PHE A 189 -7.43 12.09 -3.13
CA PHE A 189 -7.88 13.46 -2.87
C PHE A 189 -7.99 13.81 -1.38
N GLY A 190 -7.96 12.81 -0.49
CA GLY A 190 -8.07 13.01 0.97
C GLY A 190 -6.79 13.49 1.65
N ASP A 191 -5.61 13.26 1.05
CA ASP A 191 -4.31 13.68 1.58
C ASP A 191 -3.82 14.93 0.84
N LYS A 192 -3.42 16.00 1.58
CA LYS A 192 -2.95 17.26 0.99
C LYS A 192 -1.77 17.10 0.03
N LYS A 193 -0.81 16.22 0.33
CA LYS A 193 0.37 15.98 -0.53
C LYS A 193 -0.01 15.21 -1.79
N THR A 194 -0.79 14.15 -1.63
CA THR A 194 -1.29 13.32 -2.74
C THR A 194 -2.26 14.12 -3.60
N GLY A 195 -3.14 14.94 -2.99
CA GLY A 195 -4.06 15.82 -3.69
C GLY A 195 -3.35 16.84 -4.59
N ALA A 196 -2.27 17.47 -4.11
CA ALA A 196 -1.47 18.40 -4.91
C ALA A 196 -0.80 17.71 -6.12
N TYR A 197 -0.29 16.49 -5.93
CA TYR A 197 0.27 15.70 -7.03
C TYR A 197 -0.78 15.30 -8.07
N VAL A 198 -1.95 14.85 -7.61
CA VAL A 198 -3.07 14.49 -8.51
C VAL A 198 -3.54 15.70 -9.30
N SER A 199 -3.63 16.89 -8.67
CA SER A 199 -3.99 18.13 -9.35
C SER A 199 -3.01 18.48 -10.48
N GLN A 200 -1.69 18.32 -10.26
CA GLN A 200 -0.69 18.51 -11.31
C GLN A 200 -0.84 17.52 -12.47
N VAL A 201 -1.18 16.25 -12.17
CA VAL A 201 -1.41 15.23 -13.20
C VAL A 201 -2.63 15.57 -14.05
N VAL A 202 -3.70 16.05 -13.43
CA VAL A 202 -4.93 16.49 -14.12
C VAL A 202 -4.67 17.73 -14.98
N GLU A 203 -3.92 18.72 -14.46
CA GLU A 203 -3.57 19.94 -15.18
C GLU A 203 -2.75 19.64 -16.44
N ARG A 204 -1.77 18.76 -16.35
CA ARG A 204 -0.98 18.31 -17.52
C ARG A 204 -1.85 17.60 -18.56
N TYR A 205 -2.87 16.86 -18.13
CA TYR A 205 -3.81 16.23 -19.07
C TYR A 205 -4.67 17.28 -19.77
N ARG A 206 -5.12 18.31 -19.04
CA ARG A 206 -5.87 19.43 -19.61
C ARG A 206 -5.06 20.15 -20.68
N GLU A 207 -3.76 20.41 -20.43
CA GLU A 207 -2.84 21.01 -21.41
C GLU A 207 -2.80 20.21 -22.73
N LEU A 208 -2.72 18.87 -22.66
CA LEU A 208 -2.74 18.01 -23.85
C LEU A 208 -4.07 18.09 -24.60
N THR A 209 -5.18 18.10 -23.86
CA THR A 209 -6.53 18.13 -24.44
C THR A 209 -6.81 19.47 -25.14
N GLU A 210 -6.45 20.58 -24.51
CA GLU A 210 -6.61 21.94 -25.08
C GLU A 210 -5.79 22.12 -26.37
N ARG A 211 -4.59 21.53 -26.41
CA ARG A 211 -3.72 21.56 -27.60
C ARG A 211 -4.01 20.45 -28.61
N ASN A 212 -4.93 19.55 -28.31
CA ASN A 212 -5.28 18.37 -29.10
C ASN A 212 -4.07 17.52 -29.54
N ILE A 213 -3.07 17.38 -28.67
CA ILE A 213 -1.86 16.61 -28.91
C ILE A 213 -1.75 15.41 -27.99
N THR A 214 -1.02 14.39 -28.44
CA THR A 214 -0.73 13.20 -27.64
C THR A 214 0.49 13.41 -26.74
N ILE A 215 0.67 12.51 -25.75
CA ILE A 215 1.87 12.51 -24.90
C ILE A 215 3.13 12.37 -25.74
N GLY A 216 3.12 11.50 -26.79
CA GLY A 216 4.26 11.30 -27.67
C GLY A 216 4.66 12.57 -28.42
N GLN A 217 3.69 13.29 -28.96
CA GLN A 217 3.90 14.57 -29.63
C GLN A 217 4.44 15.62 -28.67
N PHE A 218 3.81 15.78 -27.50
CA PHE A 218 4.28 16.71 -26.48
C PHE A 218 5.72 16.44 -26.05
N MET A 219 6.06 15.18 -25.77
CA MET A 219 7.40 14.79 -25.34
C MET A 219 8.44 14.99 -26.44
N TYR A 220 8.08 14.67 -27.68
CA TYR A 220 8.97 14.85 -28.81
C TYR A 220 9.26 16.36 -29.08
N ASP A 221 8.24 17.20 -29.06
CA ASP A 221 8.37 18.63 -29.26
C ASP A 221 9.28 19.30 -28.22
N ASN A 222 9.12 18.91 -26.95
CA ASN A 222 9.97 19.42 -25.88
C ASN A 222 11.41 18.91 -26.00
N LEU A 223 11.62 17.63 -26.32
CA LEU A 223 12.95 17.06 -26.52
C LEU A 223 13.68 17.65 -27.76
N LYS A 224 12.93 18.03 -28.79
CA LYS A 224 13.50 18.70 -29.97
C LYS A 224 14.02 20.10 -29.64
N ARG A 225 13.37 20.77 -28.66
CA ARG A 225 13.78 22.13 -28.22
C ARG A 225 14.90 22.06 -27.18
N ASP A 226 14.86 21.07 -26.29
CA ASP A 226 15.80 20.87 -25.19
C ASP A 226 16.07 19.38 -24.98
N GLU A 227 17.26 18.91 -25.36
CA GLU A 227 17.68 17.50 -25.16
C GLU A 227 17.77 17.11 -23.70
N ALA A 228 18.03 18.09 -22.81
CA ALA A 228 18.08 17.84 -21.34
C ALA A 228 16.69 17.66 -20.71
N PHE A 229 15.61 17.89 -21.47
CA PHE A 229 14.24 17.77 -20.98
C PHE A 229 13.97 16.43 -20.29
N ARG A 230 13.49 16.49 -19.03
CA ARG A 230 13.27 15.32 -18.18
C ARG A 230 11.87 14.73 -18.38
N CYS A 231 11.71 13.82 -19.33
CA CYS A 231 10.45 13.10 -19.55
C CYS A 231 9.99 12.27 -18.33
N LYS A 232 10.91 11.86 -17.42
CA LYS A 232 10.58 11.06 -16.24
C LYS A 232 9.78 11.83 -15.20
N ASP A 233 9.94 13.14 -15.13
CA ASP A 233 9.30 14.02 -14.17
C ASP A 233 7.86 14.40 -14.59
N ARG A 234 7.48 14.03 -15.80
CA ARG A 234 6.14 14.26 -16.35
C ARG A 234 5.29 13.00 -16.29
N VAL A 235 4.37 12.97 -15.35
CA VAL A 235 3.40 11.86 -15.19
C VAL A 235 2.05 12.35 -15.68
N TYR A 236 1.35 11.50 -16.43
CA TYR A 236 0.03 11.73 -16.99
C TYR A 236 -0.97 10.69 -16.45
N PRO A 237 -2.28 11.00 -16.44
CA PRO A 237 -3.28 10.03 -16.05
C PRO A 237 -3.37 8.93 -17.11
N ARG A 238 -3.89 7.77 -16.71
CA ARG A 238 -4.00 6.60 -17.59
C ARG A 238 -4.84 6.89 -18.82
N ILE A 239 -5.88 7.70 -18.70
CA ILE A 239 -6.75 8.04 -19.82
C ILE A 239 -5.98 8.66 -20.99
N ALA A 240 -5.00 9.53 -20.73
CA ALA A 240 -4.17 10.14 -21.77
C ALA A 240 -3.35 9.10 -22.56
N TYR A 241 -2.89 8.03 -21.88
CA TYR A 241 -2.18 6.93 -22.57
C TYR A 241 -3.14 6.03 -23.37
N VAL A 242 -4.38 5.85 -22.89
CA VAL A 242 -5.41 5.13 -23.63
C VAL A 242 -5.80 5.88 -24.90
N GLU A 243 -6.06 7.18 -24.80
CA GLU A 243 -6.40 8.03 -25.95
C GLU A 243 -5.27 8.06 -26.99
N GLU A 244 -4.01 8.15 -26.54
CA GLU A 244 -2.86 8.08 -27.45
C GLU A 244 -2.77 6.72 -28.12
N PHE A 245 -2.96 5.62 -27.38
CA PHE A 245 -3.00 4.28 -27.97
C PHE A 245 -4.10 4.16 -29.01
N ASP A 246 -5.31 4.64 -28.71
CA ASP A 246 -6.45 4.57 -29.62
C ASP A 246 -6.19 5.41 -30.89
N ARG A 247 -5.61 6.61 -30.78
CA ARG A 247 -5.21 7.43 -31.94
C ARG A 247 -4.14 6.75 -32.81
N ILE A 248 -3.11 6.17 -32.20
CA ILE A 248 -2.08 5.42 -32.91
C ILE A 248 -2.69 4.24 -33.66
N MET A 249 -3.49 3.42 -32.97
CA MET A 249 -4.07 2.22 -33.58
C MET A 249 -5.06 2.57 -34.70
N ALA A 250 -5.88 3.59 -34.53
CA ALA A 250 -6.80 4.06 -35.58
C ALA A 250 -6.06 4.54 -36.83
N CYS A 251 -4.88 5.16 -36.69
CA CYS A 251 -4.04 5.52 -37.81
C CYS A 251 -3.42 4.29 -38.47
N GLN A 252 -2.79 3.41 -37.69
CA GLN A 252 -2.04 2.26 -38.22
C GLN A 252 -2.93 1.16 -38.80
N GLN A 253 -4.17 1.00 -38.33
CA GLN A 253 -5.18 0.09 -38.93
C GLN A 253 -5.47 0.41 -40.39
N ARG A 254 -5.37 1.69 -40.81
CA ARG A 254 -5.57 2.08 -42.23
C ARG A 254 -4.49 1.51 -43.14
N PHE A 255 -3.27 1.32 -42.61
CA PHE A 255 -2.13 0.80 -43.37
C PHE A 255 -1.98 -0.71 -43.24
N TYR A 256 -2.48 -1.31 -42.16
CA TYR A 256 -2.34 -2.74 -41.84
C TYR A 256 -3.70 -3.38 -41.44
N PRO A 257 -4.76 -3.30 -42.27
CA PRO A 257 -6.08 -3.75 -41.87
C PRO A 257 -6.13 -5.26 -41.58
N ASP A 258 -5.34 -6.07 -42.26
CA ASP A 258 -5.31 -7.52 -42.11
C ASP A 258 -4.59 -7.98 -40.85
N VAL A 259 -3.64 -7.17 -40.34
CA VAL A 259 -2.85 -7.48 -39.13
C VAL A 259 -3.49 -6.89 -37.89
N LEU A 260 -3.97 -5.66 -37.99
CA LEU A 260 -4.52 -4.87 -36.89
C LEU A 260 -6.05 -4.86 -36.91
N THR A 261 -6.65 -6.04 -36.87
CA THR A 261 -8.12 -6.15 -36.79
C THR A 261 -8.63 -5.55 -35.47
N ASN A 262 -9.91 -5.18 -35.40
CA ASN A 262 -10.50 -4.61 -34.18
C ASN A 262 -10.35 -5.55 -32.98
N ASP A 263 -10.46 -6.87 -33.17
CA ASP A 263 -10.29 -7.88 -32.13
C ASP A 263 -8.85 -7.88 -31.58
N VAL A 264 -7.85 -7.79 -32.48
CA VAL A 264 -6.44 -7.73 -32.11
C VAL A 264 -6.14 -6.46 -31.31
N VAL A 265 -6.64 -5.31 -31.78
CA VAL A 265 -6.45 -4.02 -31.11
C VAL A 265 -7.11 -4.02 -29.73
N SER A 266 -8.37 -4.48 -29.63
CA SER A 266 -9.08 -4.59 -28.35
C SER A 266 -8.39 -5.55 -27.40
N HIS A 267 -7.88 -6.67 -27.89
CA HIS A 267 -7.13 -7.63 -27.08
C HIS A 267 -5.85 -7.01 -26.51
N ILE A 268 -5.04 -6.35 -27.34
CA ILE A 268 -3.80 -5.68 -26.89
C ILE A 268 -4.12 -4.56 -25.88
N ARG A 269 -5.18 -3.78 -26.15
CA ARG A 269 -5.61 -2.67 -25.30
C ARG A 269 -6.09 -3.15 -23.93
N ASP A 270 -7.13 -3.97 -23.90
CA ASP A 270 -7.91 -4.23 -22.68
C ASP A 270 -7.39 -5.44 -21.91
N TYR A 271 -6.85 -6.45 -22.57
CA TYR A 271 -6.36 -7.67 -21.92
C TYR A 271 -4.87 -7.67 -21.64
N ILE A 272 -4.07 -6.87 -22.36
CA ILE A 272 -2.62 -6.83 -22.16
C ILE A 272 -2.18 -5.50 -21.53
N ILE A 273 -2.20 -4.38 -22.29
CA ILE A 273 -1.58 -3.12 -21.87
C ILE A 273 -2.32 -2.48 -20.69
N PHE A 274 -3.63 -2.29 -20.84
CA PHE A 274 -4.43 -1.58 -19.84
C PHE A 274 -5.26 -2.51 -18.95
N HIS A 275 -5.00 -3.81 -19.01
CA HIS A 275 -5.68 -4.79 -18.17
C HIS A 275 -5.73 -4.37 -16.71
N GLN A 276 -6.93 -4.42 -16.14
CA GLN A 276 -7.17 -4.13 -14.72
C GLN A 276 -7.80 -5.35 -14.08
N ARG A 277 -7.21 -5.84 -12.99
CA ARG A 277 -7.93 -6.80 -12.16
C ARG A 277 -9.15 -6.11 -11.58
N PRO A 278 -10.32 -6.75 -11.58
CA PRO A 278 -11.44 -6.28 -10.77
C PRO A 278 -10.99 -6.18 -9.30
N LEU A 279 -11.52 -5.22 -8.59
CA LEU A 279 -11.28 -5.01 -7.16
C LEU A 279 -12.04 -6.07 -6.36
#